data_da7221d390d1d13806b1b08bc3a9c194
#
_entry.id   da7221d390d1d13806b1b08bc3a9c194
#
_cell.length_a   1.000
_cell.length_b   1.000
_cell.length_c   1.000
_cell.angle_alpha   90.00
_cell.angle_beta   90.00
_cell.angle_gamma   90.00
#
_symmetry.space_group_name_H-M   'P 1'
#
loop_
_entity.id
_entity.type
_entity.pdbx_description
1 polymer ?
#
loop_
_entity_poly.entity_id
_entity_poly.type
_entity_poly.pdbx_seq_one_letter_code
_entity_poly.pdbx_strand_id
1 'polypeptide(L)'
;MMYSVDTTNQFEKSLKECKRQGKRIEDLWEVVAILMEDGCLPDEFKPHMLTEEFAGLWECHIEDDWLLIWKQNDKRLTLLLTDTGSHESLFGRKE
;
A
#
# COMPACT_ATOMS: atom_id res chain seq x y z
N MET A 1 -5.52 -18.86 -2.12
CA MET A 1 -5.66 -18.28 -3.45
C MET A 1 -4.71 -17.09 -3.54
N MET A 2 -3.94 -17.03 -4.61
CA MET A 2 -2.86 -16.04 -4.68
C MET A 2 -3.21 -14.91 -5.64
N TYR A 3 -3.05 -13.69 -5.16
CA TYR A 3 -3.13 -12.50 -6.01
C TYR A 3 -1.77 -12.26 -6.65
N SER A 4 -1.77 -11.79 -7.88
CA SER A 4 -0.55 -11.32 -8.50
C SER A 4 -0.35 -9.85 -8.17
N VAL A 5 0.91 -9.40 -8.17
CA VAL A 5 1.26 -8.06 -7.72
C VAL A 5 2.00 -7.32 -8.82
N ASP A 6 1.58 -6.08 -9.04
CA ASP A 6 2.27 -5.14 -9.91
C ASP A 6 2.49 -3.84 -9.16
N THR A 7 3.36 -3.00 -9.68
CA THR A 7 3.69 -1.73 -9.04
C THR A 7 3.63 -0.62 -10.06
N THR A 8 3.39 0.62 -9.56
CA THR A 8 3.47 1.80 -10.41
C THR A 8 4.86 2.42 -10.29
N ASN A 9 5.20 3.27 -11.24
CA ASN A 9 6.46 4.02 -11.16
C ASN A 9 6.51 4.87 -9.90
N GLN A 10 5.37 5.44 -9.51
CA GLN A 10 5.33 6.25 -8.30
C GLN A 10 5.62 5.39 -7.07
N PHE A 11 5.04 4.20 -7.01
CA PHE A 11 5.32 3.29 -5.90
C PHE A 11 6.80 2.98 -5.81
N GLU A 12 7.45 2.70 -6.94
CA GLU A 12 8.86 2.35 -6.93
C GLU A 12 9.72 3.50 -6.42
N LYS A 13 9.39 4.73 -6.83
CA LYS A 13 10.10 5.89 -6.34
C LYS A 13 9.92 6.07 -4.84
N SER A 14 8.67 5.94 -4.38
CA SER A 14 8.36 6.11 -2.98
C SER A 14 9.02 5.04 -2.13
N LEU A 15 9.09 3.82 -2.64
CA LEU A 15 9.72 2.72 -1.93
C LEU A 15 11.22 3.00 -1.71
N LYS A 16 11.89 3.51 -2.74
CA LYS A 16 13.29 3.87 -2.61
C LYS A 16 13.48 4.95 -1.54
N GLU A 17 12.56 5.90 -1.48
CA GLU A 17 12.65 6.96 -0.47
C GLU A 17 12.45 6.39 0.93
N CYS A 18 11.50 5.47 1.09
CA CYS A 18 11.29 4.81 2.38
C CYS A 18 12.54 4.06 2.82
N LYS A 19 13.18 3.38 1.89
CA LYS A 19 14.40 2.64 2.19
C LYS A 19 15.50 3.60 2.62
N ARG A 20 15.62 4.75 1.94
CA ARG A 20 16.62 5.75 2.29
C ARG A 20 16.40 6.30 3.68
N GLN A 21 15.13 6.39 4.10
CA GLN A 21 14.77 6.88 5.42
C GLN A 21 14.98 5.84 6.53
N GLY A 22 15.44 4.65 6.17
CA GLY A 22 15.72 3.61 7.15
C GLY A 22 14.54 2.73 7.50
N LYS A 23 13.45 2.80 6.76
CA LYS A 23 12.30 1.95 7.03
C LYS A 23 12.61 0.50 6.67
N ARG A 24 12.03 -0.41 7.43
CA ARG A 24 12.23 -1.84 7.17
C ARG A 24 11.35 -2.28 6.02
N ILE A 25 11.93 -2.29 4.83
CA ILE A 25 11.17 -2.65 3.62
C ILE A 25 10.60 -4.06 3.73
N GLU A 26 11.25 -4.93 4.49
CA GLU A 26 10.73 -6.27 4.73
C GLU A 26 9.33 -6.25 5.32
N ASP A 27 9.06 -5.26 6.18
CA ASP A 27 7.73 -5.16 6.81
C ASP A 27 6.66 -4.87 5.77
N LEU A 28 6.97 -4.03 4.79
CA LEU A 28 6.04 -3.77 3.69
C LEU A 28 5.75 -5.05 2.91
N TRP A 29 6.79 -5.80 2.58
CA TRP A 29 6.59 -7.01 1.79
C TRP A 29 5.86 -8.09 2.57
N GLU A 30 5.99 -8.12 3.89
CA GLU A 30 5.20 -9.04 4.70
C GLU A 30 3.71 -8.72 4.61
N VAL A 31 3.38 -7.42 4.63
CA VAL A 31 1.98 -7.01 4.47
C VAL A 31 1.48 -7.40 3.08
N VAL A 32 2.30 -7.16 2.05
CA VAL A 32 1.92 -7.54 0.69
C VAL A 32 1.72 -9.04 0.57
N ALA A 33 2.56 -9.84 1.26
CA ALA A 33 2.42 -11.29 1.22
C ALA A 33 1.07 -11.74 1.80
N ILE A 34 0.62 -11.10 2.89
CA ILE A 34 -0.69 -11.41 3.45
C ILE A 34 -1.79 -11.08 2.45
N LEU A 35 -1.69 -9.93 1.80
CA LEU A 35 -2.67 -9.54 0.78
C LEU A 35 -2.68 -10.52 -0.38
N MET A 36 -1.52 -10.98 -0.81
CA MET A 36 -1.44 -11.94 -1.92
C MET A 36 -2.16 -13.23 -1.56
N GLU A 37 -1.98 -13.70 -0.34
CA GLU A 37 -2.56 -14.98 0.06
C GLU A 37 -4.04 -14.85 0.37
N ASP A 38 -4.43 -13.81 1.11
CA ASP A 38 -5.77 -13.74 1.70
C ASP A 38 -6.69 -12.73 1.03
N GLY A 39 -6.13 -11.76 0.30
CA GLY A 39 -6.94 -10.70 -0.28
C GLY A 39 -7.47 -9.70 0.72
N CYS A 40 -7.03 -9.77 1.96
CA CYS A 40 -7.43 -8.86 3.03
C CYS A 40 -6.36 -8.87 4.11
N LEU A 41 -6.46 -7.92 5.04
CA LEU A 41 -5.49 -7.76 6.10
C LEU A 41 -6.15 -7.84 7.46
N PRO A 42 -5.41 -8.29 8.49
CA PRO A 42 -5.90 -8.19 9.87
C PRO A 42 -6.16 -6.74 10.27
N ASP A 43 -7.06 -6.56 11.24
CA ASP A 43 -7.48 -5.23 11.67
C ASP A 43 -6.32 -4.39 12.21
N GLU A 44 -5.27 -5.03 12.70
CA GLU A 44 -4.13 -4.29 13.25
C GLU A 44 -3.48 -3.40 12.21
N PHE A 45 -3.62 -3.70 10.91
CA PHE A 45 -3.08 -2.86 9.85
C PHE A 45 -4.06 -1.79 9.40
N LYS A 46 -5.25 -1.74 9.99
CA LYS A 46 -6.27 -0.71 9.74
C LYS A 46 -6.59 -0.56 8.26
N PRO A 47 -6.88 -1.66 7.54
CA PRO A 47 -7.20 -1.56 6.13
C PRO A 47 -8.54 -0.87 5.92
N HIS A 48 -8.60 0.04 4.94
CA HIS A 48 -9.85 0.70 4.60
C HIS A 48 -9.77 1.27 3.20
N MET A 49 -10.95 1.48 2.61
CA MET A 49 -11.04 2.11 1.30
C MET A 49 -10.99 3.63 1.46
N LEU A 50 -10.28 4.26 0.54
CA LEU A 50 -10.21 5.72 0.53
C LEU A 50 -11.44 6.28 -0.19
N THR A 51 -11.68 7.58 0.00
CA THR A 51 -12.84 8.24 -0.55
C THR A 51 -12.42 9.45 -1.37
N GLU A 52 -13.42 10.09 -1.99
CA GLU A 52 -13.24 11.31 -2.76
C GLU A 52 -12.26 11.10 -3.90
N GLU A 53 -11.25 11.92 -4.01
CA GLU A 53 -10.34 11.83 -5.15
C GLU A 53 -9.52 10.55 -5.15
N PHE A 54 -9.46 9.84 -4.03
CA PHE A 54 -8.74 8.57 -3.94
C PHE A 54 -9.69 7.38 -3.93
N ALA A 55 -10.95 7.59 -4.28
CA ALA A 55 -11.94 6.51 -4.26
C ALA A 55 -11.48 5.35 -5.15
N GLY A 56 -11.72 4.14 -4.67
CA GLY A 56 -11.33 2.94 -5.39
C GLY A 56 -9.98 2.39 -4.98
N LEU A 57 -9.26 3.10 -4.12
CA LEU A 57 -7.97 2.65 -3.62
C LEU A 57 -8.10 2.22 -2.16
N TRP A 58 -7.29 1.25 -1.80
CA TRP A 58 -7.17 0.76 -0.43
C TRP A 58 -5.96 1.38 0.24
N GLU A 59 -6.03 1.52 1.56
CA GLU A 59 -4.93 2.01 2.37
C GLU A 59 -4.81 1.15 3.61
N CYS A 60 -3.58 0.93 4.05
CA CYS A 60 -3.34 0.29 5.35
C CYS A 60 -2.13 0.94 6.00
N HIS A 61 -1.96 0.63 7.29
CA HIS A 61 -0.83 1.13 8.07
C HIS A 61 0.16 -0.01 8.27
N ILE A 62 1.35 0.14 7.69
CA ILE A 62 2.45 -0.78 7.98
C ILE A 62 2.99 -0.44 9.37
N GLU A 63 3.13 0.85 9.64
CA GLU A 63 3.44 1.41 10.95
C GLU A 63 2.53 2.62 11.14
N ASP A 64 2.66 3.30 12.28
CA ASP A 64 1.75 4.40 12.60
C ASP A 64 1.67 5.43 11.48
N ASP A 65 2.81 5.84 10.94
CA ASP A 65 2.83 6.83 9.88
C ASP A 65 3.54 6.31 8.64
N TRP A 66 3.38 5.03 8.38
CA TRP A 66 3.90 4.43 7.15
C TRP A 66 2.77 3.66 6.50
N LEU A 67 2.27 4.21 5.40
CA LEU A 67 1.07 3.73 4.73
C LEU A 67 1.42 3.01 3.45
N LEU A 68 0.52 2.12 3.05
CA LEU A 68 0.59 1.45 1.74
C LEU A 68 -0.76 1.67 1.07
N ILE A 69 -0.72 2.10 -0.19
CA ILE A 69 -1.93 2.34 -0.98
C ILE A 69 -1.90 1.40 -2.18
N TRP A 70 -3.03 0.73 -2.43
CA TRP A 70 -3.08 -0.21 -3.54
C TRP A 70 -4.47 -0.25 -4.14
N LYS A 71 -4.53 -0.76 -5.37
CA LYS A 71 -5.78 -1.04 -6.06
C LYS A 71 -5.94 -2.55 -6.15
N GLN A 72 -7.13 -3.03 -5.90
CA GLN A 72 -7.36 -4.46 -5.81
C GLN A 72 -8.50 -4.88 -6.72
N ASN A 73 -8.29 -5.93 -7.48
CA ASN A 73 -9.32 -6.49 -8.35
C ASN A 73 -9.51 -7.95 -7.95
N ASP A 74 -10.64 -8.22 -7.27
CA ASP A 74 -10.90 -9.55 -6.75
C ASP A 74 -11.30 -10.54 -7.81
N LYS A 75 -11.84 -10.06 -8.93
CA LYS A 75 -12.20 -10.95 -10.01
C LYS A 75 -10.98 -11.46 -10.76
N ARG A 76 -9.99 -10.59 -10.95
CA ARG A 76 -8.76 -10.95 -11.65
C ARG A 76 -7.66 -11.37 -10.69
N LEU A 77 -7.88 -11.23 -9.39
CA LEU A 77 -6.91 -11.57 -8.36
C LEU A 77 -5.61 -10.80 -8.58
N THR A 78 -5.73 -9.48 -8.71
CA THR A 78 -4.57 -8.63 -8.93
C THR A 78 -4.51 -7.52 -7.89
N LEU A 79 -3.28 -7.16 -7.53
CA LEU A 79 -2.98 -6.05 -6.64
C LEU A 79 -2.04 -5.11 -7.39
N LEU A 80 -2.37 -3.83 -7.43
CA LEU A 80 -1.49 -2.82 -8.00
C LEU A 80 -1.07 -1.89 -6.89
N LEU A 81 0.20 -1.96 -6.49
CA LEU A 81 0.73 -1.11 -5.43
C LEU A 81 1.00 0.26 -6.03
N THR A 82 0.25 1.27 -5.55
CA THR A 82 0.28 2.58 -6.19
C THR A 82 1.18 3.58 -5.50
N ASP A 83 1.30 3.50 -4.17
CA ASP A 83 2.16 4.43 -3.45
C ASP A 83 2.41 3.92 -2.03
N THR A 84 3.42 4.48 -1.37
CA THR A 84 3.72 4.20 0.02
C THR A 84 4.46 5.39 0.60
N GLY A 85 4.31 5.62 1.91
CA GLY A 85 4.95 6.74 2.56
C GLY A 85 4.18 7.19 3.76
N SER A 86 4.55 8.37 4.28
CA SER A 86 3.86 8.97 5.41
C SER A 86 2.58 9.65 4.95
N HIS A 87 1.73 10.01 5.92
CA HIS A 87 0.53 10.79 5.60
C HIS A 87 0.90 12.05 4.85
N GLU A 88 1.93 12.74 5.29
CA GLU A 88 2.32 13.98 4.65
C GLU A 88 2.81 13.75 3.22
N SER A 89 3.64 12.73 3.02
CA SER A 89 4.18 12.49 1.67
C SER A 89 3.11 12.04 0.70
N LEU A 90 2.06 11.35 1.17
CA LEU A 90 1.01 10.84 0.30
C LEU A 90 -0.10 11.85 0.07
N PHE A 91 -0.48 12.59 1.10
CA PHE A 91 -1.65 13.47 1.04
C PHE A 91 -1.32 14.94 1.25
N GLY A 92 -0.22 15.24 1.91
CA GLY A 92 0.13 16.60 2.25
C GLY A 92 0.71 17.42 1.13
N ARG A 93 1.18 16.77 0.06
CA ARG A 93 1.77 17.51 -1.06
C ARG A 93 0.73 17.99 -2.06
N LYS A 94 -0.51 17.74 -1.77
CA LYS A 94 -1.60 18.22 -2.60
C LYS A 94 -1.78 19.71 -2.35
N GLU A 95 -1.88 20.46 -3.39
CA GLU A 95 -2.01 21.92 -3.30
C GLU A 95 -3.22 22.39 -4.05
#